data_72d89df6ab1e3e68a9124eb53741a31c
#
_entry.id   72d89df6ab1e3e68a9124eb53741a31c
#
_cell.length_a   1.000
_cell.length_b   1.000
_cell.length_c   1.000
_cell.angle_alpha   90.00
_cell.angle_beta   90.00
_cell.angle_gamma   90.00
#
_symmetry.space_group_name_H-M   'P 1'
#
loop_
_entity.id
_entity.type
_entity.pdbx_description
1 polymer ?
#
loop_
_entity_poly.entity_id
_entity_poly.type
_entity_poly.pdbx_seq_one_letter_code
_entity_poly.pdbx_strand_id
1 'polypeptide(L)'
;GKNDAPAQASRPLSASAAGFIPGSGSGVLMLESLDSARARGARIWAEVLGGFVNCGGHRQGGSMTAPNPTSVQRCIRGAVAMAGILPRDIGLINGHLTATFADPHEVENWRAALELSAEQLPLIQSTKSLIGHALGAAGGIECVASVLQVARGFAHGSLNCEDLHPEVARFASSVVHQTREVPELSVIAKASFGFGDVNGCVIFKKYSA
;
A
#
# COMPACT_ATOMS: atom_id res chain seq x y z
N GLY A 1 -22.19 8.38 12.54
CA GLY A 1 -21.83 8.32 11.12
C GLY A 1 -21.23 9.62 10.65
N LYS A 2 -20.63 9.63 9.49
CA LYS A 2 -19.98 10.82 8.89
C LYS A 2 -20.79 11.38 7.71
N ASN A 3 -22.10 11.11 7.67
CA ASN A 3 -22.97 11.55 6.55
C ASN A 3 -23.03 13.08 6.41
N ASP A 4 -22.88 13.79 7.53
CA ASP A 4 -22.90 15.27 7.53
C ASP A 4 -21.53 15.89 7.12
N ALA A 5 -20.47 15.06 7.07
CA ALA A 5 -19.11 15.47 6.69
C ALA A 5 -18.44 14.36 5.86
N PRO A 6 -18.95 14.03 4.66
CA PRO A 6 -18.48 12.88 3.87
C PRO A 6 -17.01 13.01 3.46
N ALA A 7 -16.53 14.22 3.21
CA ALA A 7 -15.11 14.45 2.88
C ALA A 7 -14.13 14.09 4.01
N GLN A 8 -14.63 13.99 5.25
CA GLN A 8 -13.85 13.62 6.44
C GLN A 8 -14.07 12.17 6.88
N ALA A 9 -14.82 11.39 6.10
CA ALA A 9 -15.27 10.07 6.54
C ALA A 9 -14.17 9.00 6.43
N SER A 10 -13.44 8.95 5.32
CA SER A 10 -12.33 8.02 5.15
C SER A 10 -11.07 8.63 5.75
N ARG A 11 -10.59 8.02 6.85
CA ARG A 11 -9.47 8.56 7.64
C ARG A 11 -8.49 7.49 8.13
N PRO A 12 -7.82 6.80 7.20
CA PRO A 12 -6.79 5.84 7.55
C PRO A 12 -5.69 6.46 8.42
N LEU A 13 -5.13 5.67 9.33
CA LEU A 13 -4.07 6.06 10.27
C LEU A 13 -4.48 7.06 11.38
N SER A 14 -5.71 7.56 11.36
CA SER A 14 -6.23 8.55 12.32
C SER A 14 -6.65 7.88 13.63
N ALA A 15 -6.44 8.56 14.76
CA ALA A 15 -6.96 8.14 16.06
C ALA A 15 -8.49 8.14 16.11
N SER A 16 -9.15 8.98 15.30
CA SER A 16 -10.60 9.04 15.17
C SER A 16 -11.15 8.19 14.02
N ALA A 17 -10.36 7.25 13.49
CA ALA A 17 -10.83 6.26 12.53
C ALA A 17 -11.98 5.42 13.12
N ALA A 18 -13.02 5.20 12.34
CA ALA A 18 -14.24 4.54 12.81
C ALA A 18 -14.74 3.43 11.86
N GLY A 19 -13.82 2.84 11.11
CA GLY A 19 -14.11 1.82 10.11
C GLY A 19 -13.94 2.33 8.68
N PHE A 20 -13.86 1.40 7.74
CA PHE A 20 -13.70 1.76 6.34
C PHE A 20 -14.97 2.39 5.75
N ILE A 21 -14.79 3.30 4.83
CA ILE A 21 -15.86 3.90 4.06
C ILE A 21 -15.93 3.20 2.71
N PRO A 22 -17.04 2.59 2.33
CA PRO A 22 -17.17 1.97 1.02
C PRO A 22 -16.95 2.96 -0.12
N GLY A 23 -16.20 2.52 -1.12
CA GLY A 23 -16.01 3.21 -2.39
C GLY A 23 -16.38 2.28 -3.54
N SER A 24 -16.38 2.78 -4.76
CA SER A 24 -16.60 2.00 -5.96
C SER A 24 -15.67 2.43 -7.08
N GLY A 25 -15.43 1.53 -8.02
CA GLY A 25 -14.58 1.82 -9.16
C GLY A 25 -13.94 0.57 -9.74
N SER A 26 -13.04 0.77 -10.69
CA SER A 26 -12.23 -0.29 -11.27
C SER A 26 -10.83 0.24 -11.61
N GLY A 27 -9.84 -0.64 -11.62
CA GLY A 27 -8.48 -0.36 -12.08
C GLY A 27 -7.96 -1.53 -12.90
N VAL A 28 -7.36 -1.24 -14.04
CA VAL A 28 -6.79 -2.24 -14.95
C VAL A 28 -5.36 -1.86 -15.30
N LEU A 29 -4.47 -2.83 -15.22
CA LEU A 29 -3.11 -2.74 -15.72
C LEU A 29 -2.97 -3.69 -16.93
N MET A 30 -2.47 -3.17 -18.03
CA MET A 30 -2.05 -3.99 -19.17
C MET A 30 -0.61 -4.46 -18.92
N LEU A 31 -0.43 -5.76 -18.78
CA LEU A 31 0.87 -6.39 -18.57
C LEU A 31 1.36 -6.99 -19.89
N GLU A 32 2.63 -6.78 -20.17
CA GLU A 32 3.27 -7.19 -21.41
C GLU A 32 4.74 -7.53 -21.12
N SER A 33 5.32 -8.43 -21.89
CA SER A 33 6.76 -8.68 -21.78
C SER A 33 7.55 -7.44 -22.25
N LEU A 34 8.72 -7.24 -21.66
CA LEU A 34 9.58 -6.11 -22.02
C LEU A 34 9.93 -6.11 -23.51
N ASP A 35 10.24 -7.29 -24.06
CA ASP A 35 10.60 -7.44 -25.48
C ASP A 35 9.44 -7.05 -26.40
N SER A 36 8.22 -7.48 -26.07
CA SER A 36 7.01 -7.10 -26.84
C SER A 36 6.75 -5.60 -26.77
N ALA A 37 6.82 -5.01 -25.58
CA ALA A 37 6.61 -3.59 -25.38
C ALA A 37 7.64 -2.75 -26.18
N ARG A 38 8.91 -3.14 -26.15
CA ARG A 38 9.98 -2.49 -26.92
C ARG A 38 9.79 -2.64 -28.42
N ALA A 39 9.46 -3.85 -28.88
CA ALA A 39 9.29 -4.14 -30.33
C ALA A 39 8.20 -3.28 -30.97
N ARG A 40 7.14 -2.92 -30.24
CA ARG A 40 6.06 -2.06 -30.75
C ARG A 40 6.20 -0.58 -30.36
N GLY A 41 7.30 -0.18 -29.71
CA GLY A 41 7.51 1.20 -29.27
C GLY A 41 6.53 1.67 -28.18
N ALA A 42 6.09 0.76 -27.31
CA ALA A 42 5.15 1.10 -26.26
C ALA A 42 5.73 2.04 -25.22
N ARG A 43 4.90 2.93 -24.68
CA ARG A 43 5.23 3.64 -23.47
C ARG A 43 5.15 2.66 -22.29
N ILE A 44 6.27 2.42 -21.63
CA ILE A 44 6.36 1.61 -20.42
C ILE A 44 6.23 2.54 -19.22
N TRP A 45 5.22 2.31 -18.39
CA TRP A 45 4.94 3.14 -17.22
C TRP A 45 5.74 2.72 -16.01
N ALA A 46 5.89 1.41 -15.80
CA ALA A 46 6.64 0.82 -14.71
C ALA A 46 6.98 -0.64 -15.04
N GLU A 47 7.90 -1.20 -14.28
CA GLU A 47 8.19 -2.63 -14.27
C GLU A 47 7.47 -3.29 -13.09
N VAL A 48 6.90 -4.46 -13.29
CA VAL A 48 6.46 -5.34 -12.20
C VAL A 48 7.64 -6.23 -11.84
N LEU A 49 8.28 -5.95 -10.70
CA LEU A 49 9.46 -6.73 -10.28
C LEU A 49 9.10 -8.07 -9.68
N GLY A 50 7.97 -8.14 -8.98
CA GLY A 50 7.52 -9.36 -8.33
C GLY A 50 6.28 -9.14 -7.48
N GLY A 51 5.74 -10.22 -6.97
CA GLY A 51 4.61 -10.19 -6.07
C GLY A 51 4.46 -11.52 -5.35
N PHE A 52 3.75 -11.50 -4.24
CA PHE A 52 3.49 -12.68 -3.44
C PHE A 52 2.07 -12.68 -2.90
N VAL A 53 1.44 -13.85 -2.87
CA VAL A 53 0.11 -14.06 -2.31
C VAL A 53 0.17 -15.24 -1.35
N ASN A 54 -0.49 -15.10 -0.21
CA ASN A 54 -0.66 -16.18 0.74
C ASN A 54 -1.96 -16.04 1.52
N CYS A 55 -2.22 -17.03 2.37
CA CYS A 55 -3.32 -17.00 3.33
C CYS A 55 -2.79 -17.40 4.71
N GLY A 56 -3.24 -16.70 5.76
CA GLY A 56 -2.90 -17.01 7.14
C GLY A 56 -3.67 -18.19 7.72
N GLY A 57 -4.77 -18.55 7.09
CA GLY A 57 -5.59 -19.70 7.49
C GLY A 57 -6.32 -19.49 8.81
N HIS A 58 -6.62 -18.24 9.16
CA HIS A 58 -7.28 -17.84 10.41
C HIS A 58 -6.57 -18.34 11.68
N ARG A 59 -5.22 -18.37 11.64
CA ARG A 59 -4.38 -18.79 12.76
C ARG A 59 -3.69 -17.60 13.40
N GLN A 60 -3.17 -17.78 14.62
CA GLN A 60 -2.33 -16.80 15.32
C GLN A 60 -2.92 -15.38 15.33
N GLY A 61 -4.20 -15.25 15.63
CA GLY A 61 -4.92 -13.97 15.65
C GLY A 61 -5.55 -13.56 14.32
N GLY A 62 -5.31 -14.31 13.25
CA GLY A 62 -6.03 -14.14 11.99
C GLY A 62 -7.49 -14.56 12.09
N SER A 63 -8.36 -13.86 11.38
CA SER A 63 -9.79 -14.14 11.31
C SER A 63 -10.35 -13.71 9.95
N MET A 64 -11.65 -13.82 9.77
CA MET A 64 -12.32 -13.32 8.56
C MET A 64 -12.01 -11.83 8.33
N THR A 65 -11.87 -11.02 9.39
CA THR A 65 -11.75 -9.56 9.30
C THR A 65 -10.40 -9.02 9.80
N ALA A 66 -9.52 -9.88 10.33
CA ALA A 66 -8.21 -9.49 10.82
C ALA A 66 -7.14 -10.43 10.27
N PRO A 67 -6.15 -9.93 9.52
CA PRO A 67 -5.09 -10.77 8.99
C PRO A 67 -4.13 -11.22 10.10
N ASN A 68 -3.56 -12.40 9.91
CA ASN A 68 -2.51 -12.95 10.76
C ASN A 68 -1.19 -12.17 10.55
N PRO A 69 -0.60 -11.52 11.58
CA PRO A 69 0.62 -10.73 11.43
C PRO A 69 1.79 -11.50 10.81
N THR A 70 2.01 -12.75 11.23
CA THR A 70 3.09 -13.59 10.65
C THR A 70 2.89 -13.84 9.17
N SER A 71 1.64 -14.06 8.75
CA SER A 71 1.28 -14.28 7.35
C SER A 71 1.45 -13.01 6.51
N VAL A 72 1.04 -11.86 7.04
CA VAL A 72 1.26 -10.54 6.43
C VAL A 72 2.75 -10.29 6.20
N GLN A 73 3.57 -10.44 7.24
CA GLN A 73 5.02 -10.26 7.16
C GLN A 73 5.67 -11.22 6.15
N ARG A 74 5.22 -12.48 6.13
CA ARG A 74 5.68 -13.47 5.14
C ARG A 74 5.30 -13.06 3.72
N CYS A 75 4.11 -12.48 3.52
CA CYS A 75 3.68 -11.98 2.22
C CYS A 75 4.58 -10.84 1.74
N ILE A 76 4.87 -9.87 2.60
CA ILE A 76 5.74 -8.74 2.28
C ILE A 76 7.16 -9.23 1.95
N ARG A 77 7.76 -10.07 2.82
CA ARG A 77 9.09 -10.63 2.57
C ARG A 77 9.16 -11.46 1.29
N GLY A 78 8.12 -12.24 1.01
CA GLY A 78 8.03 -13.02 -0.22
C GLY A 78 8.01 -12.15 -1.48
N ALA A 79 7.29 -11.03 -1.46
CA ALA A 79 7.27 -10.09 -2.57
C ALA A 79 8.63 -9.40 -2.78
N VAL A 80 9.28 -8.97 -1.69
CA VAL A 80 10.63 -8.36 -1.73
C VAL A 80 11.66 -9.35 -2.28
N ALA A 81 11.63 -10.58 -1.79
CA ALA A 81 12.53 -11.65 -2.27
C ALA A 81 12.31 -11.96 -3.76
N MET A 82 11.05 -12.09 -4.20
CA MET A 82 10.73 -12.33 -5.60
C MET A 82 11.15 -11.16 -6.50
N ALA A 83 11.05 -9.93 -6.00
CA ALA A 83 11.49 -8.74 -6.72
C ALA A 83 13.02 -8.61 -6.81
N GLY A 84 13.78 -9.37 -6.02
CA GLY A 84 15.25 -9.32 -6.00
C GLY A 84 15.82 -7.99 -5.52
N ILE A 85 15.11 -7.28 -4.64
CA ILE A 85 15.49 -5.98 -4.09
C ILE A 85 15.83 -6.08 -2.60
N LEU A 86 16.47 -5.04 -2.08
CA LEU A 86 16.66 -4.89 -0.64
C LEU A 86 15.48 -4.10 -0.03
N PRO A 87 15.12 -4.34 1.25
CA PRO A 87 14.08 -3.58 1.93
C PRO A 87 14.21 -2.05 1.81
N ARG A 88 15.45 -1.54 1.88
CA ARG A 88 15.75 -0.10 1.78
C ARG A 88 15.54 0.50 0.39
N ASP A 89 15.38 -0.32 -0.64
CA ASP A 89 15.12 0.15 -2.01
C ASP A 89 13.67 0.62 -2.19
N ILE A 90 12.78 0.20 -1.28
CA ILE A 90 11.39 0.64 -1.29
C ILE A 90 11.34 2.10 -0.80
N GLY A 91 10.94 3.00 -1.69
CA GLY A 91 10.79 4.43 -1.34
C GLY A 91 9.39 4.79 -0.85
N LEU A 92 8.37 4.01 -1.24
CA LEU A 92 6.97 4.29 -0.90
C LEU A 92 6.18 3.00 -0.72
N ILE A 93 5.34 2.97 0.31
CA ILE A 93 4.36 1.92 0.57
C ILE A 93 2.96 2.48 0.31
N ASN A 94 2.25 1.90 -0.65
CA ASN A 94 0.81 2.10 -0.79
C ASN A 94 0.13 0.97 -0.01
N GLY A 95 -0.22 1.26 1.23
CA GLY A 95 -0.74 0.29 2.19
C GLY A 95 -2.19 -0.12 1.93
N HIS A 96 -2.62 -1.16 2.60
CA HIS A 96 -4.03 -1.53 2.64
C HIS A 96 -4.84 -0.54 3.47
N LEU A 97 -4.37 -0.14 4.63
CA LEU A 97 -4.81 0.94 5.51
C LEU A 97 -6.26 1.40 5.28
N THR A 98 -7.17 0.91 6.09
CA THR A 98 -8.63 0.97 5.82
C THR A 98 -9.41 1.87 6.77
N ALA A 99 -8.75 2.67 7.58
CA ALA A 99 -9.36 3.44 8.67
C ALA A 99 -9.98 2.54 9.76
N THR A 100 -9.35 1.41 10.06
CA THR A 100 -9.78 0.43 11.06
C THR A 100 -8.72 0.25 12.14
N PHE A 101 -9.06 -0.51 13.17
CA PHE A 101 -8.11 -0.93 14.21
C PHE A 101 -6.88 -1.68 13.66
N ALA A 102 -6.95 -2.17 12.43
CA ALA A 102 -5.85 -2.89 11.80
C ALA A 102 -4.74 -1.98 11.25
N ASP A 103 -5.00 -0.69 11.05
CA ASP A 103 -4.03 0.23 10.46
C ASP A 103 -2.70 0.31 11.24
N PRO A 104 -2.67 0.48 12.58
CA PRO A 104 -1.41 0.46 13.33
C PRO A 104 -0.67 -0.86 13.22
N HIS A 105 -1.39 -1.97 13.22
CA HIS A 105 -0.80 -3.29 13.06
C HIS A 105 -0.19 -3.48 11.66
N GLU A 106 -0.81 -2.93 10.63
CA GLU A 106 -0.25 -2.96 9.28
C GLU A 106 1.08 -2.22 9.20
N VAL A 107 1.16 -0.99 9.76
CA VAL A 107 2.40 -0.21 9.77
C VAL A 107 3.52 -0.96 10.50
N GLU A 108 3.20 -1.56 11.64
CA GLU A 108 4.17 -2.38 12.39
C GLU A 108 4.56 -3.64 11.63
N ASN A 109 3.64 -4.29 10.92
CA ASN A 109 3.94 -5.45 10.08
C ASN A 109 4.89 -5.09 8.94
N TRP A 110 4.75 -3.92 8.33
CA TRP A 110 5.69 -3.41 7.34
C TRP A 110 7.09 -3.25 7.94
N ARG A 111 7.19 -2.55 9.07
CA ARG A 111 8.46 -2.36 9.78
C ARG A 111 9.14 -3.69 10.10
N ALA A 112 8.38 -4.62 10.70
CA ALA A 112 8.91 -5.92 11.11
C ALA A 112 9.28 -6.82 9.91
N ALA A 113 8.50 -6.78 8.83
CA ALA A 113 8.78 -7.56 7.62
C ALA A 113 10.05 -7.08 6.91
N LEU A 114 10.29 -5.77 6.89
CA LEU A 114 11.44 -5.16 6.26
C LEU A 114 12.67 -5.09 7.19
N GLU A 115 12.52 -5.47 8.46
CA GLU A 115 13.57 -5.44 9.49
C GLU A 115 14.22 -4.05 9.66
N LEU A 116 13.37 -3.00 9.60
CA LEU A 116 13.80 -1.61 9.69
C LEU A 116 13.50 -1.03 11.08
N SER A 117 14.21 0.06 11.45
CA SER A 117 13.79 0.89 12.57
C SER A 117 12.57 1.75 12.19
N ALA A 118 11.94 2.42 13.15
CA ALA A 118 10.81 3.29 12.87
C ALA A 118 11.19 4.47 11.94
N GLU A 119 12.39 5.00 12.12
CA GLU A 119 12.92 6.13 11.35
C GLU A 119 13.32 5.75 9.92
N GLN A 120 13.58 4.46 9.69
CA GLN A 120 13.97 3.92 8.37
C GLN A 120 12.77 3.42 7.56
N LEU A 121 11.56 3.41 8.15
CA LEU A 121 10.38 2.98 7.41
C LEU A 121 10.19 3.87 6.17
N PRO A 122 9.98 3.29 4.97
CA PRO A 122 9.66 4.05 3.76
C PRO A 122 8.45 4.96 3.95
N LEU A 123 8.27 5.91 3.05
CA LEU A 123 7.03 6.68 3.01
C LEU A 123 5.83 5.72 2.95
N ILE A 124 4.76 6.03 3.67
CA ILE A 124 3.55 5.21 3.71
C ILE A 124 2.31 6.06 3.53
N GLN A 125 1.37 5.57 2.76
CA GLN A 125 0.13 6.26 2.43
C GLN A 125 -1.02 5.28 2.19
N SER A 126 -2.25 5.82 2.19
CA SER A 126 -3.46 5.08 1.83
C SER A 126 -4.24 5.80 0.73
N THR A 127 -4.38 5.16 -0.43
CA THR A 127 -5.25 5.62 -1.51
C THR A 127 -6.72 5.65 -1.07
N LYS A 128 -7.10 4.80 -0.10
CA LYS A 128 -8.47 4.76 0.44
C LYS A 128 -8.89 6.01 1.18
N SER A 129 -7.93 6.83 1.61
CA SER A 129 -8.26 8.16 2.17
C SER A 129 -8.92 9.07 1.14
N LEU A 130 -8.61 8.89 -0.14
CA LEU A 130 -9.09 9.70 -1.26
C LEU A 130 -10.40 9.18 -1.87
N ILE A 131 -10.55 7.84 -1.94
CA ILE A 131 -11.61 7.20 -2.74
C ILE A 131 -12.49 6.23 -1.94
N GLY A 132 -12.22 6.02 -0.66
CA GLY A 132 -12.84 4.96 0.11
C GLY A 132 -12.30 3.58 -0.23
N HIS A 133 -12.93 2.55 0.30
CA HIS A 133 -12.53 1.15 0.10
C HIS A 133 -13.40 0.48 -0.96
N ALA A 134 -12.89 0.31 -2.16
CA ALA A 134 -13.61 -0.30 -3.28
C ALA A 134 -13.62 -1.84 -3.25
N LEU A 135 -13.35 -2.46 -2.09
CA LEU A 135 -13.38 -3.91 -1.86
C LEU A 135 -12.55 -4.67 -2.92
N GLY A 136 -13.18 -5.54 -3.70
CA GLY A 136 -12.50 -6.32 -4.74
C GLY A 136 -11.81 -5.50 -5.83
N ALA A 137 -12.23 -4.26 -6.06
CA ALA A 137 -11.59 -3.34 -7.01
C ALA A 137 -10.41 -2.56 -6.42
N ALA A 138 -10.28 -2.51 -5.06
CA ALA A 138 -9.28 -1.69 -4.38
C ALA A 138 -7.86 -1.99 -4.87
N GLY A 139 -7.50 -3.27 -4.96
CA GLY A 139 -6.17 -3.69 -5.42
C GLY A 139 -5.82 -3.16 -6.81
N GLY A 140 -6.73 -3.26 -7.77
CA GLY A 140 -6.53 -2.77 -9.13
C GLY A 140 -6.35 -1.25 -9.18
N ILE A 141 -7.25 -0.49 -8.52
CA ILE A 141 -7.17 0.98 -8.47
C ILE A 141 -5.87 1.44 -7.81
N GLU A 142 -5.50 0.84 -6.68
CA GLU A 142 -4.30 1.18 -5.93
C GLU A 142 -3.01 0.81 -6.68
N CYS A 143 -3.03 -0.27 -7.47
CA CYS A 143 -1.92 -0.59 -8.37
C CYS A 143 -1.77 0.47 -9.46
N VAL A 144 -2.86 0.95 -10.07
CA VAL A 144 -2.82 2.05 -11.04
C VAL A 144 -2.24 3.31 -10.39
N ALA A 145 -2.70 3.68 -9.19
CA ALA A 145 -2.15 4.80 -8.44
C ALA A 145 -0.64 4.63 -8.19
N SER A 146 -0.21 3.44 -7.77
CA SER A 146 1.20 3.13 -7.51
C SER A 146 2.07 3.25 -8.77
N VAL A 147 1.60 2.73 -9.90
CA VAL A 147 2.29 2.85 -11.20
C VAL A 147 2.43 4.32 -11.61
N LEU A 148 1.38 5.13 -11.45
CA LEU A 148 1.44 6.56 -11.76
C LEU A 148 2.41 7.31 -10.84
N GLN A 149 2.44 6.97 -9.56
CA GLN A 149 3.35 7.60 -8.59
C GLN A 149 4.81 7.30 -8.91
N VAL A 150 5.16 6.02 -9.11
CA VAL A 150 6.54 5.65 -9.43
C VAL A 150 6.98 6.19 -10.78
N ALA A 151 6.10 6.22 -11.77
CA ALA A 151 6.41 6.75 -13.10
C ALA A 151 6.64 8.26 -13.11
N ARG A 152 5.91 9.01 -12.26
CA ARG A 152 5.93 10.48 -12.23
C ARG A 152 6.73 11.07 -11.09
N GLY A 153 7.19 10.26 -10.13
CA GLY A 153 7.99 10.71 -9.00
C GLY A 153 7.21 11.56 -8.00
N PHE A 154 6.08 11.08 -7.51
CA PHE A 154 5.31 11.75 -6.47
C PHE A 154 4.69 10.75 -5.48
N ALA A 155 4.31 11.25 -4.31
CA ALA A 155 3.49 10.52 -3.35
C ALA A 155 2.23 11.35 -3.06
N HIS A 156 1.05 10.74 -3.20
CA HIS A 156 -0.19 11.43 -2.80
C HIS A 156 -0.34 11.43 -1.28
N GLY A 157 -1.04 12.40 -0.73
CA GLY A 157 -1.33 12.46 0.70
C GLY A 157 -2.36 11.42 1.14
N SER A 158 -2.25 11.02 2.40
CA SER A 158 -3.33 10.36 3.14
C SER A 158 -4.18 11.43 3.78
N LEU A 159 -5.40 11.63 3.29
CA LEU A 159 -6.30 12.65 3.83
C LEU A 159 -6.84 12.26 5.20
N ASN A 160 -7.21 13.26 6.00
CA ASN A 160 -7.90 13.09 7.28
C ASN A 160 -7.11 12.28 8.33
N CYS A 161 -5.78 12.35 8.32
CA CYS A 161 -4.92 11.70 9.31
C CYS A 161 -4.13 12.73 10.14
N GLU A 162 -4.70 13.90 10.39
CA GLU A 162 -4.09 14.97 11.18
C GLU A 162 -3.88 14.54 12.64
N ASP A 163 -4.77 13.71 13.14
CA ASP A 163 -4.76 13.10 14.46
C ASP A 163 -4.23 11.66 14.39
N LEU A 164 -2.97 11.48 14.06
CA LEU A 164 -2.38 10.14 13.95
C LEU A 164 -2.69 9.27 15.16
N HIS A 165 -3.02 8.00 14.90
CA HIS A 165 -3.20 7.00 15.95
C HIS A 165 -1.93 6.94 16.83
N PRO A 166 -2.04 6.86 18.17
CA PRO A 166 -0.88 6.87 19.07
C PRO A 166 0.19 5.83 18.72
N GLU A 167 -0.20 4.64 18.32
CA GLU A 167 0.74 3.57 17.92
C GLU A 167 1.41 3.85 16.57
N VAL A 168 0.85 4.75 15.74
CA VAL A 168 1.45 5.20 14.48
C VAL A 168 2.36 6.40 14.69
N ALA A 169 2.22 7.13 15.77
CA ALA A 169 2.93 8.39 16.02
C ALA A 169 4.46 8.26 15.90
N ARG A 170 5.04 7.13 16.28
CA ARG A 170 6.49 6.86 16.12
C ARG A 170 6.93 6.74 14.65
N PHE A 171 5.99 6.59 13.71
CA PHE A 171 6.22 6.53 12.27
C PHE A 171 5.77 7.80 11.55
N ALA A 172 5.50 8.88 12.27
CA ALA A 172 4.94 10.12 11.71
C ALA A 172 5.76 10.69 10.56
N SER A 173 7.09 10.56 10.59
CA SER A 173 7.98 11.01 9.52
C SER A 173 7.78 10.26 8.19
N SER A 174 7.29 9.02 8.27
CA SER A 174 7.00 8.18 7.09
C SER A 174 5.59 8.41 6.54
N VAL A 175 4.65 8.92 7.34
CA VAL A 175 3.28 9.16 6.89
C VAL A 175 3.23 10.34 5.93
N VAL A 176 2.68 10.11 4.75
CA VAL A 176 2.49 11.17 3.74
C VAL A 176 1.16 11.87 4.01
N HIS A 177 1.18 13.04 4.65
CA HIS A 177 -0.02 13.83 4.96
C HIS A 177 -0.53 14.63 3.76
N GLN A 178 0.38 15.12 2.93
CA GLN A 178 0.06 15.95 1.76
C GLN A 178 0.77 15.41 0.52
N THR A 179 0.15 15.57 -0.63
CA THR A 179 0.78 15.23 -1.90
C THR A 179 2.07 16.03 -2.07
N ARG A 180 3.14 15.32 -2.39
CA ARG A 180 4.46 15.91 -2.59
C ARG A 180 5.23 15.24 -3.72
N GLU A 181 6.15 15.96 -4.33
CA GLU A 181 7.11 15.41 -5.26
C GLU A 181 8.13 14.54 -4.53
N VAL A 182 8.50 13.43 -5.16
CA VAL A 182 9.53 12.48 -4.74
C VAL A 182 10.27 12.04 -6.00
N PRO A 183 11.09 12.91 -6.60
CA PRO A 183 11.73 12.65 -7.91
C PRO A 183 12.58 11.38 -7.92
N GLU A 184 13.19 11.06 -6.78
CA GLU A 184 14.04 9.88 -6.55
C GLU A 184 13.23 8.57 -6.37
N LEU A 185 11.90 8.63 -6.32
CA LEU A 185 11.06 7.44 -6.14
C LEU A 185 11.27 6.45 -7.28
N SER A 186 11.90 5.34 -6.97
CA SER A 186 12.23 4.29 -7.95
C SER A 186 11.48 2.99 -7.71
N VAL A 187 11.11 2.68 -6.47
CA VAL A 187 10.42 1.44 -6.09
C VAL A 187 9.25 1.74 -5.18
N ILE A 188 8.12 1.16 -5.47
CA ILE A 188 6.90 1.24 -4.65
C ILE A 188 6.37 -0.17 -4.36
N ALA A 189 6.01 -0.42 -3.10
CA ALA A 189 5.32 -1.61 -2.68
C ALA A 189 3.83 -1.33 -2.50
N LYS A 190 2.98 -2.16 -3.07
CA LYS A 190 1.53 -2.12 -2.90
C LYS A 190 1.06 -3.40 -2.22
N ALA A 191 0.30 -3.28 -1.14
CA ALA A 191 -0.26 -4.45 -0.47
C ALA A 191 -1.78 -4.38 -0.27
N SER A 192 -2.37 -5.55 -0.18
CA SER A 192 -3.77 -5.78 0.20
C SER A 192 -3.83 -6.92 1.20
N PHE A 193 -4.49 -6.68 2.33
CA PHE A 193 -4.69 -7.66 3.39
C PHE A 193 -6.19 -7.80 3.62
N GLY A 194 -6.78 -8.75 2.90
CA GLY A 194 -8.21 -8.84 2.72
C GLY A 194 -8.93 -9.81 3.66
N PHE A 195 -10.23 -9.79 3.56
CA PHE A 195 -11.10 -10.73 4.25
C PHE A 195 -10.71 -12.19 3.96
N GLY A 196 -10.88 -13.05 4.95
CA GLY A 196 -10.46 -14.45 4.85
C GLY A 196 -8.98 -14.67 5.15
N ASP A 197 -8.29 -13.65 5.70
CA ASP A 197 -6.85 -13.71 6.01
C ASP A 197 -6.00 -13.93 4.75
N VAL A 198 -6.44 -13.38 3.61
CA VAL A 198 -5.76 -13.44 2.32
C VAL A 198 -4.91 -12.19 2.13
N ASN A 199 -3.64 -12.39 1.81
CA ASN A 199 -2.65 -11.33 1.71
C ASN A 199 -2.02 -11.31 0.32
N GLY A 200 -1.86 -10.11 -0.24
CA GLY A 200 -1.17 -9.88 -1.50
C GLY A 200 -0.25 -8.68 -1.43
N CYS A 201 0.94 -8.80 -1.98
CA CYS A 201 1.89 -7.71 -2.11
C CYS A 201 2.53 -7.75 -3.50
N VAL A 202 2.66 -6.59 -4.15
CA VAL A 202 3.30 -6.44 -5.45
C VAL A 202 4.29 -5.27 -5.42
N ILE A 203 5.40 -5.42 -6.11
CA ILE A 203 6.47 -4.44 -6.18
C ILE A 203 6.56 -3.89 -7.61
N PHE A 204 6.46 -2.58 -7.72
CA PHE A 204 6.65 -1.84 -8.97
C PHE A 204 7.93 -1.02 -8.91
N LYS A 205 8.60 -0.92 -10.06
CA LYS A 205 9.80 -0.10 -10.23
C LYS A 205 9.62 0.88 -11.38
N LYS A 206 10.19 2.06 -11.23
CA LYS A 206 10.29 3.04 -12.32
C LYS A 206 11.05 2.43 -13.48
N TYR A 207 10.44 2.46 -14.66
CA TYR A 207 11.15 2.03 -15.87
C TYR A 207 12.18 3.08 -16.26
N SER A 208 13.39 2.61 -16.55
CA SER A 208 14.46 3.41 -17.17
C SER A 208 14.87 2.72 -18.45
N ALA A 209 14.80 3.45 -19.56
CA ALA A 209 15.17 2.96 -20.89
C ALA A 209 16.66 2.66 -21.02
#